data_760c00381df8b82288d53881f4918170
#
_entry.id   760c00381df8b82288d53881f4918170
#
_cell.length_a   1.000
_cell.length_b   1.000
_cell.length_c   1.000
_cell.angle_alpha   90.00
_cell.angle_beta   90.00
_cell.angle_gamma   90.00
#
_symmetry.space_group_name_H-M   'P 1'
#
loop_
_entity.id
_entity.type
_entity.pdbx_description
1 polymer ?
#
loop_
_entity_poly.entity_id
_entity_poly.type
_entity_poly.pdbx_seq_one_letter_code
_entity_poly.pdbx_strand_id
1 'polypeptide(L)'
;MGKELYVKDDETLTYKIYKNIYKRLDNFLFVFFAVAAVIAVVWCLCNSHRTLKAERLKNAQLIETVDSLKTKIEEYGLDTLTGKLILVTAEECGPVDDSLLWAFVQMIDPWYPEYIMAQAIVESGCGTSDVYKDNNNLFGMREARRRKTTADVDPKNPRSYARYKNWKLSVIDRIQWEIFRFREDKPSEDKYLNSLCTYAEDPEYISKIRSTAARYKKKR
;
A
#
# COMPACT_ATOMS: atom_id res chain seq x y z
N MET A 1 33.06 31.03 -34.33
CA MET A 1 32.35 30.69 -35.58
C MET A 1 32.08 29.18 -35.65
N GLY A 2 31.28 28.65 -34.78
CA GLY A 2 31.06 27.20 -34.67
C GLY A 2 29.76 26.76 -33.97
N LYS A 3 28.77 27.66 -33.83
CA LYS A 3 27.50 27.30 -33.12
C LYS A 3 26.25 27.38 -33.97
N GLU A 4 26.31 27.73 -35.24
CA GLU A 4 25.12 27.78 -36.10
C GLU A 4 24.90 26.54 -36.98
N LEU A 5 25.71 25.50 -36.85
CA LEU A 5 25.62 24.28 -37.66
C LEU A 5 24.73 23.18 -37.07
N TYR A 6 24.16 23.40 -35.89
CA TYR A 6 23.37 22.34 -35.16
C TYR A 6 21.87 22.57 -35.12
N VAL A 7 21.35 23.58 -35.80
CA VAL A 7 19.91 23.85 -35.85
C VAL A 7 19.45 24.01 -37.30
N LYS A 8 19.87 23.13 -38.17
CA LYS A 8 19.23 22.97 -39.48
C LYS A 8 18.73 21.56 -39.58
N ASP A 9 17.41 21.49 -39.52
CA ASP A 9 16.52 20.36 -39.90
C ASP A 9 17.26 19.05 -40.20
N ASP A 10 17.02 18.06 -39.36
CA ASP A 10 17.46 16.65 -39.60
C ASP A 10 17.16 16.20 -41.03
N GLU A 11 16.06 16.66 -41.63
CA GLU A 11 15.71 16.42 -43.03
C GLU A 11 16.76 17.02 -44.03
N THR A 12 17.27 18.19 -43.76
CA THR A 12 18.26 18.80 -44.68
C THR A 12 19.62 18.12 -44.56
N LEU A 13 19.99 17.68 -43.38
CA LEU A 13 21.22 16.91 -43.18
C LEU A 13 21.13 15.51 -43.81
N THR A 14 20.03 14.82 -43.56
CA THR A 14 19.74 13.51 -44.15
C THR A 14 19.72 13.57 -45.67
N TYR A 15 19.04 14.57 -46.25
CA TYR A 15 19.00 14.76 -47.69
C TYR A 15 20.39 15.05 -48.29
N LYS A 16 21.23 15.85 -47.65
CA LYS A 16 22.62 16.10 -48.09
C LYS A 16 23.50 14.84 -48.04
N ILE A 17 23.35 14.06 -46.97
CA ILE A 17 24.06 12.79 -46.81
C ILE A 17 23.60 11.80 -47.89
N TYR A 18 22.32 11.64 -48.12
CA TYR A 18 21.80 10.81 -49.21
C TYR A 18 22.31 11.25 -50.61
N LYS A 19 22.31 12.55 -50.90
CA LYS A 19 22.79 13.09 -52.18
C LYS A 19 24.29 12.87 -52.41
N ASN A 20 25.10 12.89 -51.34
CA ASN A 20 26.52 12.58 -51.40
C ASN A 20 26.80 11.09 -51.55
N ILE A 21 26.04 10.24 -50.91
CA ILE A 21 26.11 8.77 -51.05
C ILE A 21 25.70 8.38 -52.46
N TYR A 22 24.61 8.94 -52.99
CA TYR A 22 24.14 8.71 -54.33
C TYR A 22 25.16 9.05 -55.44
N LYS A 23 26.02 10.07 -55.18
CA LYS A 23 27.08 10.51 -56.11
C LYS A 23 28.32 9.61 -56.09
N ARG A 24 28.49 8.77 -55.07
CA ARG A 24 29.75 8.04 -54.88
C ARG A 24 29.62 6.53 -54.89
N LEU A 25 28.42 6.02 -54.88
CA LEU A 25 28.17 4.56 -54.82
C LEU A 25 27.63 4.05 -56.17
N ASP A 26 28.29 3.04 -56.72
CA ASP A 26 27.70 2.21 -57.75
C ASP A 26 26.36 1.67 -57.25
N ASN A 27 25.39 1.52 -58.17
CA ASN A 27 24.02 1.03 -57.86
C ASN A 27 23.99 -0.21 -56.95
N PHE A 28 25.03 -1.02 -56.98
CA PHE A 28 25.19 -2.23 -56.18
C PHE A 28 25.31 -1.92 -54.67
N LEU A 29 26.06 -0.94 -54.27
CA LEU A 29 26.26 -0.53 -52.86
C LEU A 29 24.97 0.05 -52.27
N PHE A 30 24.23 0.83 -53.03
CA PHE A 30 22.94 1.37 -52.60
C PHE A 30 21.89 0.25 -52.33
N VAL A 31 21.80 -0.74 -53.22
CA VAL A 31 20.92 -1.88 -53.04
C VAL A 31 21.31 -2.69 -51.80
N PHE A 32 22.60 -2.89 -51.57
CA PHE A 32 23.10 -3.59 -50.39
C PHE A 32 22.71 -2.89 -49.09
N PHE A 33 22.91 -1.56 -48.99
CA PHE A 33 22.53 -0.79 -47.79
C PHE A 33 21.00 -0.70 -47.64
N ALA A 34 20.24 -0.61 -48.69
CA ALA A 34 18.80 -0.63 -48.64
C ALA A 34 18.27 -1.98 -48.11
N VAL A 35 18.85 -3.09 -48.57
CA VAL A 35 18.48 -4.44 -48.10
C VAL A 35 18.90 -4.61 -46.60
N ALA A 36 20.10 -4.16 -46.23
CA ALA A 36 20.56 -4.21 -44.84
C ALA A 36 19.66 -3.39 -43.90
N ALA A 37 19.25 -2.19 -44.35
CA ALA A 37 18.31 -1.36 -43.59
C ALA A 37 16.94 -2.03 -43.41
N VAL A 38 16.41 -2.64 -44.45
CA VAL A 38 15.14 -3.40 -44.37
C VAL A 38 15.27 -4.58 -43.39
N ILE A 39 16.37 -5.33 -43.47
CA ILE A 39 16.64 -6.44 -42.52
C ILE A 39 16.72 -5.92 -41.09
N ALA A 40 17.40 -4.81 -40.85
CA ALA A 40 17.51 -4.21 -39.53
C ALA A 40 16.15 -3.76 -38.98
N VAL A 41 15.31 -3.14 -39.82
CA VAL A 41 13.95 -2.74 -39.45
C VAL A 41 13.09 -3.97 -39.12
N VAL A 42 13.13 -4.99 -39.96
CA VAL A 42 12.38 -6.24 -39.74
C VAL A 42 12.86 -6.90 -38.44
N TRP A 43 14.16 -6.95 -38.18
CA TRP A 43 14.72 -7.50 -36.95
C TRP A 43 14.27 -6.70 -35.72
N CYS A 44 14.32 -5.35 -35.77
CA CYS A 44 13.82 -4.50 -34.71
C CYS A 44 12.32 -4.71 -34.45
N LEU A 45 11.51 -4.79 -35.49
CA LEU A 45 10.07 -5.05 -35.35
C LEU A 45 9.78 -6.42 -34.74
N CYS A 46 10.50 -7.45 -35.18
CA CYS A 46 10.37 -8.79 -34.61
C CYS A 46 10.79 -8.83 -33.12
N ASN A 47 11.87 -8.14 -32.78
CA ASN A 47 12.37 -8.07 -31.41
C ASN A 47 11.39 -7.28 -30.51
N SER A 48 10.86 -6.15 -30.99
CA SER A 48 9.82 -5.38 -30.27
C SER A 48 8.55 -6.20 -30.09
N HIS A 49 8.14 -6.98 -31.09
CA HIS A 49 6.98 -7.86 -30.96
C HIS A 49 7.18 -8.96 -29.91
N ARG A 50 8.39 -9.53 -29.82
CA ARG A 50 8.75 -10.52 -28.79
C ARG A 50 8.74 -9.92 -27.38
N THR A 51 9.30 -8.72 -27.21
CA THR A 51 9.30 -8.02 -25.92
C THR A 51 7.88 -7.67 -25.48
N LEU A 52 7.05 -7.13 -26.39
CA LEU A 52 5.65 -6.82 -26.10
C LEU A 52 4.83 -8.08 -25.73
N LYS A 53 5.11 -9.21 -26.39
CA LYS A 53 4.43 -10.48 -26.06
C LYS A 53 4.85 -10.98 -24.67
N ALA A 54 6.13 -10.86 -24.31
CA ALA A 54 6.65 -11.22 -22.99
C ALA A 54 6.07 -10.32 -21.88
N GLU A 55 5.96 -9.01 -22.13
CA GLU A 55 5.33 -8.06 -21.19
C GLU A 55 3.83 -8.34 -21.01
N ARG A 56 3.11 -8.64 -22.10
CA ARG A 56 1.68 -9.03 -22.01
C ARG A 56 1.50 -10.28 -21.17
N LEU A 57 2.38 -11.27 -21.32
CA LEU A 57 2.34 -12.48 -20.51
C LEU A 57 2.59 -12.19 -19.02
N LYS A 58 3.61 -11.37 -18.70
CA LYS A 58 3.87 -10.93 -17.34
C LYS A 58 2.69 -10.16 -16.73
N ASN A 59 2.09 -9.26 -17.50
CA ASN A 59 0.92 -8.50 -17.06
C ASN A 59 -0.29 -9.40 -16.81
N ALA A 60 -0.51 -10.41 -17.66
CA ALA A 60 -1.58 -11.38 -17.45
C ALA A 60 -1.37 -12.20 -16.17
N GLN A 61 -0.14 -12.66 -15.91
CA GLN A 61 0.21 -13.35 -14.66
C GLN A 61 0.03 -12.43 -13.43
N LEU A 62 0.40 -11.15 -13.57
CA LEU A 62 0.23 -10.17 -12.49
C LEU A 62 -1.25 -9.94 -12.18
N ILE A 63 -2.10 -9.82 -13.23
CA ILE A 63 -3.55 -9.68 -13.08
C ILE A 63 -4.14 -10.89 -12.35
N GLU A 64 -3.78 -12.11 -12.76
CA GLU A 64 -4.23 -13.34 -12.11
C GLU A 64 -3.81 -13.39 -10.63
N THR A 65 -2.58 -12.97 -10.34
CA THR A 65 -2.07 -12.88 -8.96
C THR A 65 -2.86 -11.84 -8.15
N VAL A 66 -3.13 -10.67 -8.72
CA VAL A 66 -3.94 -9.61 -8.08
C VAL A 66 -5.36 -10.08 -7.82
N ASP A 67 -6.00 -10.77 -8.76
CA ASP A 67 -7.35 -11.29 -8.58
C ASP A 67 -7.39 -12.39 -7.52
N SER A 68 -6.40 -13.28 -7.49
CA SER A 68 -6.25 -14.27 -6.41
C SER A 68 -6.06 -13.62 -5.05
N LEU A 69 -5.26 -12.55 -4.97
CA LEU A 69 -5.07 -11.78 -3.74
C LEU A 69 -6.35 -11.05 -3.32
N LYS A 70 -7.11 -10.47 -4.26
CA LYS A 70 -8.40 -9.84 -3.98
C LYS A 70 -9.39 -10.85 -3.39
N THR A 71 -9.50 -12.03 -3.98
CA THR A 71 -10.37 -13.09 -3.46
C THR A 71 -9.98 -13.48 -2.03
N LYS A 72 -8.69 -13.61 -1.75
CA LYS A 72 -8.20 -13.86 -0.39
C LYS A 72 -8.52 -12.71 0.58
N ILE A 73 -8.41 -11.46 0.13
CA ILE A 73 -8.73 -10.28 0.92
C ILE A 73 -10.22 -10.24 1.26
N GLU A 74 -11.09 -10.56 0.30
CA GLU A 74 -12.53 -10.67 0.53
C GLU A 74 -12.85 -11.81 1.50
N GLU A 75 -12.17 -12.95 1.36
CA GLU A 75 -12.29 -14.10 2.28
C GLU A 75 -11.85 -13.75 3.71
N TYR A 76 -10.82 -12.93 3.87
CA TYR A 76 -10.35 -12.44 5.19
C TYR A 76 -11.07 -11.18 5.66
N GLY A 77 -12.05 -10.66 4.91
CA GLY A 77 -12.79 -9.44 5.27
C GLY A 77 -11.96 -8.17 5.31
N LEU A 78 -10.81 -8.17 4.64
CA LEU A 78 -9.88 -7.04 4.55
C LEU A 78 -10.25 -6.15 3.37
N ASP A 79 -10.90 -5.03 3.64
CA ASP A 79 -11.05 -3.95 2.66
C ASP A 79 -9.74 -3.18 2.46
N THR A 80 -9.64 -2.50 1.34
CA THR A 80 -8.59 -1.52 1.09
C THR A 80 -8.68 -0.38 2.11
N LEU A 81 -7.83 -0.43 3.12
CA LEU A 81 -7.66 0.65 4.06
C LEU A 81 -6.79 1.73 3.39
N THR A 82 -7.32 2.95 3.26
CA THR A 82 -6.58 4.14 2.76
C THR A 82 -5.88 3.95 1.40
N GLY A 83 -6.44 3.14 0.49
CA GLY A 83 -5.86 2.87 -0.84
C GLY A 83 -4.58 2.03 -0.84
N LYS A 84 -4.13 1.55 0.33
CA LYS A 84 -3.02 0.59 0.47
C LYS A 84 -3.56 -0.81 0.70
N LEU A 85 -3.09 -1.76 -0.08
CA LEU A 85 -3.36 -3.17 0.14
C LEU A 85 -2.46 -3.69 1.25
N ILE A 86 -3.04 -3.97 2.43
CA ILE A 86 -2.30 -4.54 3.55
C ILE A 86 -2.62 -6.02 3.63
N LEU A 87 -1.67 -6.84 3.23
CA LEU A 87 -1.77 -8.28 3.41
C LEU A 87 -1.31 -8.63 4.84
N VAL A 88 -2.26 -8.92 5.71
CA VAL A 88 -1.97 -9.50 7.03
C VAL A 88 -2.34 -10.97 6.97
N THR A 89 -1.33 -11.80 6.97
CA THR A 89 -1.55 -13.26 7.06
C THR A 89 -2.20 -13.58 8.39
N ALA A 90 -3.14 -14.55 8.38
CA ALA A 90 -3.77 -15.05 9.59
C ALA A 90 -2.85 -15.98 10.40
N GLU A 91 -1.55 -16.00 10.09
CA GLU A 91 -0.54 -16.75 10.82
C GLU A 91 -0.41 -16.23 12.25
N GLU A 92 -0.15 -17.12 13.16
CA GLU A 92 0.12 -16.78 14.55
C GLU A 92 1.32 -15.85 14.61
N CYS A 93 1.09 -14.65 15.13
CA CYS A 93 2.17 -13.74 15.47
C CYS A 93 2.55 -13.99 16.91
N GLY A 94 3.84 -13.99 17.21
CA GLY A 94 4.33 -13.96 18.58
C GLY A 94 3.77 -12.78 19.39
N PRO A 95 4.03 -12.71 20.69
CA PRO A 95 3.58 -11.61 21.53
C PRO A 95 4.04 -10.27 20.95
N VAL A 96 3.18 -9.25 21.09
CA VAL A 96 3.51 -7.92 20.59
C VAL A 96 4.48 -7.22 21.52
N ASP A 97 5.51 -6.60 20.94
CA ASP A 97 6.32 -5.59 21.62
C ASP A 97 6.07 -4.19 21.01
N ASP A 98 6.46 -3.15 21.72
CA ASP A 98 6.25 -1.77 21.32
C ASP A 98 6.91 -1.43 19.97
N SER A 99 8.04 -2.04 19.65
CA SER A 99 8.79 -1.77 18.42
C SER A 99 8.10 -2.40 17.21
N LEU A 100 7.66 -3.65 17.35
CA LEU A 100 6.91 -4.35 16.31
C LEU A 100 5.55 -3.68 16.06
N LEU A 101 4.86 -3.28 17.14
CA LEU A 101 3.58 -2.59 17.04
C LEU A 101 3.76 -1.23 16.34
N TRP A 102 4.76 -0.46 16.73
CA TRP A 102 5.03 0.84 16.12
C TRP A 102 5.38 0.71 14.63
N ALA A 103 6.26 -0.24 14.28
CA ALA A 103 6.60 -0.51 12.89
C ALA A 103 5.37 -0.89 12.05
N PHE A 104 4.47 -1.71 12.60
CA PHE A 104 3.24 -2.10 11.95
C PHE A 104 2.27 -0.93 11.77
N VAL A 105 2.09 -0.11 12.80
CA VAL A 105 1.23 1.10 12.75
C VAL A 105 1.78 2.10 11.72
N GLN A 106 3.11 2.32 11.67
CA GLN A 106 3.73 3.18 10.66
C GLN A 106 3.56 2.63 9.24
N MET A 107 3.67 1.32 9.05
CA MET A 107 3.46 0.68 7.74
C MET A 107 2.04 0.90 7.22
N ILE A 108 1.03 0.84 8.08
CA ILE A 108 -0.37 1.10 7.72
C ILE A 108 -0.60 2.58 7.45
N ASP A 109 0.12 3.48 8.15
CA ASP A 109 0.04 4.93 8.03
C ASP A 109 -1.39 5.49 8.27
N PRO A 110 -2.01 5.22 9.45
CA PRO A 110 -3.30 5.79 9.79
C PRO A 110 -3.20 7.30 9.99
N TRP A 111 -4.33 8.00 10.14
CA TRP A 111 -4.37 9.46 10.27
C TRP A 111 -3.51 9.99 11.43
N TYR A 112 -3.51 9.29 12.55
CA TYR A 112 -2.80 9.65 13.79
C TYR A 112 -2.12 8.42 14.40
N PRO A 113 -1.01 7.93 13.80
CA PRO A 113 -0.34 6.71 14.22
C PRO A 113 0.08 6.73 15.69
N GLU A 114 0.50 7.89 16.20
CA GLU A 114 0.88 8.06 17.59
C GLU A 114 -0.28 7.84 18.58
N TYR A 115 -1.51 8.18 18.18
CA TYR A 115 -2.69 7.95 19.01
C TYR A 115 -3.18 6.51 18.95
N ILE A 116 -3.04 5.84 17.81
CA ILE A 116 -3.28 4.39 17.71
C ILE A 116 -2.32 3.63 18.64
N MET A 117 -1.03 3.97 18.57
CA MET A 117 -0.03 3.38 19.46
C MET A 117 -0.33 3.62 20.93
N ALA A 118 -0.67 4.87 21.29
CA ALA A 118 -1.01 5.23 22.66
C ALA A 118 -2.24 4.46 23.17
N GLN A 119 -3.28 4.33 22.35
CA GLN A 119 -4.46 3.55 22.73
C GLN A 119 -4.11 2.07 22.94
N ALA A 120 -3.36 1.47 22.03
CA ALA A 120 -2.96 0.07 22.15
C ALA A 120 -2.21 -0.19 23.47
N ILE A 121 -1.31 0.71 23.88
CA ILE A 121 -0.56 0.60 25.13
C ILE A 121 -1.49 0.75 26.33
N VAL A 122 -2.33 1.78 26.34
CA VAL A 122 -3.22 2.09 27.48
C VAL A 122 -4.27 1.01 27.65
N GLU A 123 -4.96 0.59 26.58
CA GLU A 123 -6.05 -0.38 26.64
C GLU A 123 -5.57 -1.81 26.91
N SER A 124 -4.41 -2.18 26.37
CA SER A 124 -3.84 -3.50 26.64
C SER A 124 -3.11 -3.59 27.98
N GLY A 125 -2.99 -2.48 28.73
CA GLY A 125 -2.17 -2.44 29.92
C GLY A 125 -0.71 -2.81 29.66
N CYS A 126 -0.11 -2.24 28.59
CA CYS A 126 1.22 -2.62 28.10
C CYS A 126 1.31 -4.12 27.74
N GLY A 127 0.27 -4.69 27.15
CA GLY A 127 0.23 -6.10 26.75
C GLY A 127 -0.03 -7.09 27.91
N THR A 128 -0.52 -6.62 29.05
CA THR A 128 -0.75 -7.48 30.23
C THR A 128 -2.22 -7.80 30.47
N SER A 129 -3.17 -7.08 29.83
CA SER A 129 -4.60 -7.29 30.04
C SER A 129 -5.06 -8.69 29.58
N ASP A 130 -6.03 -9.26 30.29
CA ASP A 130 -6.60 -10.56 29.93
C ASP A 130 -7.31 -10.50 28.57
N VAL A 131 -7.97 -9.38 28.25
CA VAL A 131 -8.62 -9.17 26.96
C VAL A 131 -7.61 -9.25 25.81
N TYR A 132 -6.42 -8.70 25.99
CA TYR A 132 -5.36 -8.85 25.00
C TYR A 132 -4.86 -10.29 24.92
N LYS A 133 -4.53 -10.89 26.06
CA LYS A 133 -3.94 -12.25 26.10
C LYS A 133 -4.87 -13.32 25.52
N ASP A 134 -6.15 -13.24 25.84
CA ASP A 134 -7.12 -14.26 25.46
C ASP A 134 -7.70 -14.05 24.06
N ASN A 135 -7.74 -12.80 23.59
CA ASN A 135 -8.44 -12.42 22.37
C ASN A 135 -7.57 -11.71 21.33
N ASN A 136 -6.26 -11.54 21.56
CA ASN A 136 -5.38 -10.71 20.72
C ASN A 136 -5.92 -9.28 20.50
N ASN A 137 -6.69 -8.75 21.45
CA ASN A 137 -7.45 -7.51 21.35
C ASN A 137 -6.74 -6.38 22.09
N LEU A 138 -5.90 -5.62 21.36
CA LEU A 138 -5.10 -4.52 21.92
C LEU A 138 -5.92 -3.31 22.37
N PHE A 139 -7.16 -3.17 21.90
CA PHE A 139 -7.96 -1.97 22.07
C PHE A 139 -9.22 -2.18 22.92
N GLY A 140 -9.40 -3.35 23.50
CA GLY A 140 -10.63 -3.66 24.25
C GLY A 140 -11.91 -3.53 23.42
N MET A 141 -11.81 -3.65 22.09
CA MET A 141 -12.95 -3.50 21.21
C MET A 141 -13.99 -4.59 21.42
N ARG A 142 -15.26 -4.23 21.27
CA ARG A 142 -16.36 -5.18 21.20
C ARG A 142 -16.67 -5.53 19.75
N GLU A 143 -17.34 -6.66 19.52
CA GLU A 143 -17.75 -7.10 18.20
C GLU A 143 -18.53 -6.02 17.45
N ALA A 144 -18.09 -5.73 16.23
CA ALA A 144 -18.72 -4.74 15.38
C ALA A 144 -20.00 -5.31 14.74
N ARG A 145 -21.11 -4.54 14.79
CA ARG A 145 -22.40 -4.95 14.22
C ARG A 145 -22.81 -4.17 12.98
N ARG A 146 -22.23 -2.97 12.79
CA ARG A 146 -22.68 -2.01 11.77
C ARG A 146 -21.58 -1.65 10.78
N ARG A 147 -20.41 -2.25 10.91
CA ARG A 147 -19.25 -2.05 10.02
C ARG A 147 -18.57 -3.38 9.78
N LYS A 148 -17.74 -3.43 8.77
CA LYS A 148 -16.83 -4.57 8.58
C LYS A 148 -15.85 -4.66 9.76
N THR A 149 -15.41 -5.88 10.04
CA THR A 149 -14.49 -6.19 11.14
C THR A 149 -13.59 -7.33 10.73
N THR A 150 -12.38 -7.35 11.27
CA THR A 150 -11.43 -8.47 11.16
C THR A 150 -11.54 -9.44 12.34
N ALA A 151 -12.49 -9.19 13.26
CA ALA A 151 -12.74 -10.08 14.39
C ALA A 151 -13.44 -11.36 13.94
N ASP A 152 -13.13 -12.45 14.61
CA ASP A 152 -13.95 -13.67 14.55
C ASP A 152 -15.28 -13.38 15.25
N VAL A 153 -16.38 -13.66 14.56
CA VAL A 153 -17.73 -13.44 15.10
C VAL A 153 -18.11 -14.63 15.98
N ASP A 154 -18.43 -14.39 17.25
CA ASP A 154 -19.05 -15.39 18.12
C ASP A 154 -20.57 -15.24 18.13
N PRO A 155 -21.32 -16.08 17.39
CA PRO A 155 -22.79 -15.98 17.34
C PRO A 155 -23.46 -16.28 18.68
N LYS A 156 -22.75 -16.94 19.61
CA LYS A 156 -23.29 -17.32 20.93
C LYS A 156 -23.17 -16.18 21.95
N ASN A 157 -22.25 -15.26 21.78
CA ASN A 157 -22.03 -14.15 22.69
C ASN A 157 -21.79 -12.80 21.94
N PRO A 158 -22.84 -12.25 21.32
CA PRO A 158 -22.71 -11.08 20.43
C PRO A 158 -22.40 -9.76 21.16
N ARG A 159 -22.09 -9.77 22.43
CA ARG A 159 -21.70 -8.61 23.24
C ARG A 159 -20.32 -8.76 23.87
N SER A 160 -19.61 -9.85 23.52
CA SER A 160 -18.27 -10.11 24.02
C SER A 160 -17.24 -9.13 23.46
N TYR A 161 -16.06 -9.15 24.06
CA TYR A 161 -14.91 -8.54 23.44
C TYR A 161 -14.59 -9.24 22.12
N ALA A 162 -14.24 -8.44 21.11
CA ALA A 162 -13.83 -8.94 19.81
C ALA A 162 -12.59 -9.82 19.96
N ARG A 163 -12.59 -10.97 19.28
CA ARG A 163 -11.47 -11.91 19.24
C ARG A 163 -10.82 -11.86 17.88
N TYR A 164 -9.50 -11.88 17.85
CA TYR A 164 -8.72 -11.83 16.62
C TYR A 164 -7.74 -12.99 16.56
N LYS A 165 -7.47 -13.49 15.35
CA LYS A 165 -6.45 -14.54 15.13
C LYS A 165 -5.05 -14.09 15.55
N ASN A 166 -4.75 -12.80 15.41
CA ASN A 166 -3.52 -12.19 15.90
C ASN A 166 -3.75 -10.70 16.21
N TRP A 167 -2.80 -10.06 16.90
CA TRP A 167 -2.88 -8.68 17.33
C TRP A 167 -2.90 -7.66 16.17
N LYS A 168 -2.31 -7.98 15.01
CA LYS A 168 -2.31 -7.11 13.83
C LYS A 168 -3.72 -6.87 13.30
N LEU A 169 -4.55 -7.92 13.35
CA LEU A 169 -5.97 -7.82 12.95
C LEU A 169 -6.75 -6.90 13.88
N SER A 170 -6.41 -6.83 15.18
CA SER A 170 -7.04 -5.86 16.09
C SER A 170 -6.66 -4.42 15.75
N VAL A 171 -5.42 -4.17 15.29
CA VAL A 171 -5.00 -2.85 14.80
C VAL A 171 -5.80 -2.46 13.56
N ILE A 172 -5.94 -3.37 12.60
CA ILE A 172 -6.73 -3.12 11.39
C ILE A 172 -8.19 -2.82 11.73
N ASP A 173 -8.79 -3.61 12.62
CA ASP A 173 -10.19 -3.39 13.05
C ASP A 173 -10.38 -2.04 13.73
N ARG A 174 -9.38 -1.59 14.52
CA ARG A 174 -9.39 -0.27 15.13
C ARG A 174 -9.35 0.85 14.08
N ILE A 175 -8.57 0.68 13.01
CA ILE A 175 -8.52 1.63 11.89
C ILE A 175 -9.82 1.61 11.09
N GLN A 176 -10.42 0.44 10.85
CA GLN A 176 -11.74 0.33 10.23
C GLN A 176 -12.83 1.06 11.05
N TRP A 177 -12.70 1.04 12.39
CA TRP A 177 -13.56 1.84 13.27
C TRP A 177 -13.38 3.35 13.03
N GLU A 178 -12.15 3.84 12.84
CA GLU A 178 -11.90 5.25 12.52
C GLU A 178 -12.56 5.65 11.21
N ILE A 179 -12.32 4.88 10.14
CA ILE A 179 -12.89 5.12 8.81
C ILE A 179 -14.41 5.18 8.89
N PHE A 180 -15.02 4.21 9.57
CA PHE A 180 -16.47 4.19 9.77
C PHE A 180 -16.97 5.40 10.57
N ARG A 181 -16.22 5.79 11.63
CA ARG A 181 -16.60 6.90 12.53
C ARG A 181 -16.53 8.24 11.84
N PHE A 182 -15.53 8.45 11.00
CA PHE A 182 -15.27 9.73 10.34
C PHE A 182 -15.64 9.76 8.86
N ARG A 183 -16.24 8.69 8.33
CA ARG A 183 -16.71 8.58 6.94
C ARG A 183 -15.58 8.84 5.92
N GLU A 184 -14.43 8.27 6.17
CA GLU A 184 -13.22 8.34 5.33
C GLU A 184 -12.56 9.73 5.27
N ASP A 185 -13.10 10.73 5.97
CA ASP A 185 -12.51 12.07 6.06
C ASP A 185 -11.55 12.15 7.25
N LYS A 186 -10.33 12.62 7.01
CA LYS A 186 -9.38 12.88 8.10
C LYS A 186 -9.92 13.97 9.03
N PRO A 187 -10.24 13.65 10.30
CA PRO A 187 -10.69 14.65 11.26
C PRO A 187 -9.54 15.57 11.67
N SER A 188 -9.84 16.77 12.19
CA SER A 188 -8.84 17.53 12.95
C SER A 188 -8.39 16.75 14.20
N GLU A 189 -7.21 17.04 14.70
CA GLU A 189 -6.66 16.37 15.90
C GLU A 189 -7.61 16.49 17.10
N ASP A 190 -8.20 17.67 17.32
CA ASP A 190 -9.14 17.88 18.43
C ASP A 190 -10.44 17.09 18.23
N LYS A 191 -10.97 17.02 17.00
CA LYS A 191 -12.15 16.21 16.71
C LYS A 191 -11.87 14.73 16.91
N TYR A 192 -10.68 14.29 16.54
CA TYR A 192 -10.24 12.91 16.77
C TYR A 192 -10.18 12.59 18.26
N LEU A 193 -9.46 13.38 19.05
CA LEU A 193 -9.31 13.18 20.49
C LEU A 193 -10.65 13.28 21.23
N ASN A 194 -11.51 14.23 20.86
CA ASN A 194 -12.86 14.33 21.41
C ASN A 194 -13.70 13.09 21.14
N SER A 195 -13.49 12.43 20.00
CA SER A 195 -14.20 11.17 19.71
C SER A 195 -13.79 10.03 20.64
N LEU A 196 -12.58 10.09 21.20
CA LEU A 196 -12.06 9.10 22.15
C LEU A 196 -12.60 9.29 23.57
N CYS A 197 -13.19 10.45 23.92
CA CYS A 197 -13.84 10.63 25.20
C CYS A 197 -14.99 9.64 25.47
N THR A 198 -15.58 9.10 24.41
CA THR A 198 -16.64 8.09 24.51
C THR A 198 -16.10 6.64 24.51
N TYR A 199 -14.78 6.47 24.43
CA TYR A 199 -14.14 5.17 24.36
C TYR A 199 -13.93 4.55 25.73
N ALA A 200 -13.57 5.36 26.71
CA ALA A 200 -13.37 4.94 28.10
C ALA A 200 -14.13 5.85 29.08
N GLU A 201 -14.52 5.29 30.20
CA GLU A 201 -15.21 6.03 31.30
C GLU A 201 -14.25 6.85 32.16
N ASP A 202 -12.94 6.64 32.01
CA ASP A 202 -11.90 7.33 32.77
C ASP A 202 -11.78 8.81 32.33
N PRO A 203 -12.01 9.78 33.25
CA PRO A 203 -11.91 11.21 32.91
C PRO A 203 -10.48 11.64 32.55
N GLU A 204 -9.45 10.90 32.96
CA GLU A 204 -8.06 11.16 32.60
C GLU A 204 -7.61 10.46 31.31
N TYR A 205 -8.50 9.72 30.67
CA TYR A 205 -8.16 8.90 29.51
C TYR A 205 -7.45 9.69 28.41
N ILE A 206 -7.99 10.83 28.01
CA ILE A 206 -7.39 11.67 26.97
C ILE A 206 -6.01 12.20 27.37
N SER A 207 -5.83 12.55 28.64
CA SER A 207 -4.53 12.97 29.17
C SER A 207 -3.49 11.84 29.07
N LYS A 208 -3.88 10.62 29.43
CA LYS A 208 -3.04 9.40 29.30
C LYS A 208 -2.68 9.14 27.84
N ILE A 209 -3.65 9.24 26.94
CA ILE A 209 -3.43 9.07 25.50
C ILE A 209 -2.44 10.12 24.96
N ARG A 210 -2.64 11.42 25.28
CA ARG A 210 -1.74 12.50 24.85
C ARG A 210 -0.31 12.31 25.37
N SER A 211 -0.14 11.98 26.63
CA SER A 211 1.17 11.80 27.26
C SER A 211 1.92 10.59 26.67
N THR A 212 1.20 9.50 26.42
CA THR A 212 1.77 8.30 25.80
C THR A 212 2.13 8.56 24.33
N ALA A 213 1.24 9.20 23.56
CA ALA A 213 1.47 9.54 22.16
C ALA A 213 2.68 10.48 21.95
N ALA A 214 2.96 11.38 22.90
CA ALA A 214 4.10 12.28 22.82
C ALA A 214 5.45 11.55 22.65
N ARG A 215 5.57 10.30 23.14
CA ARG A 215 6.78 9.48 22.98
C ARG A 215 7.00 9.07 21.51
N TYR A 216 5.93 8.94 20.74
CA TYR A 216 5.94 8.47 19.35
C TYR A 216 5.93 9.62 18.34
N LYS A 217 5.38 10.79 18.69
CA LYS A 217 5.49 12.02 17.87
C LYS A 217 6.95 12.40 17.60
N LYS A 218 7.86 12.13 18.53
CA LYS A 218 9.31 12.41 18.40
C LYS A 218 10.06 11.38 17.55
N LYS A 219 9.44 10.21 17.24
CA LYS A 219 10.06 9.12 16.48
C LYS A 219 9.64 9.15 14.99
N ARG A 220 8.83 10.12 14.59
CA ARG A 220 8.39 10.37 13.24
C ARG A 220 9.33 11.37 12.56
#